data_6aed1c5973e107c30a54d8043585c8b2
#
_entry.id   6aed1c5973e107c30a54d8043585c8b2
#
_cell.length_a   1.000
_cell.length_b   1.000
_cell.length_c   1.000
_cell.angle_alpha   90.00
_cell.angle_beta   90.00
_cell.angle_gamma   90.00
#
_symmetry.space_group_name_H-M   'P 1'
#
loop_
_entity.id
_entity.type
_entity.pdbx_description
1 polymer ?
#
loop_
_entity_poly.entity_id
_entity_poly.type
_entity_poly.pdbx_seq_one_letter_code
_entity_poly.pdbx_strand_id
1 'polypeptide(L)'
;MTTVRMTIPDDFILGAAASAWQTEGWSGKKPGQDSWPDLWYKNDRHVWHNGYGPAVATDFINRFQEDVQLMKLAGLTHYRTPINWSRFLTDYENVTVDEEYAAYYDQLFDALLANGITPMICLEHYELPGYLLEKYGGWGSKTVVELFVRYAEKVFARYHPK
;
A
#
# COMPACT_ATOMS: atom_id res chain seq x y z
N MET A 1 -31.71 21.54 -12.37
CA MET A 1 -31.12 20.37 -11.70
C MET A 1 -31.73 20.26 -10.31
N THR A 2 -32.32 19.12 -9.98
CA THR A 2 -32.91 18.89 -8.66
C THR A 2 -31.81 18.50 -7.70
N THR A 3 -31.53 19.29 -6.67
CA THR A 3 -30.56 18.97 -5.62
C THR A 3 -31.21 18.00 -4.65
N VAL A 4 -30.67 16.80 -4.53
CA VAL A 4 -31.05 15.81 -3.50
C VAL A 4 -30.15 16.03 -2.30
N ARG A 5 -30.73 16.34 -1.14
CA ARG A 5 -30.01 16.35 0.14
C ARG A 5 -30.15 14.97 0.79
N MET A 6 -29.02 14.39 1.15
CA MET A 6 -28.97 13.19 1.99
C MET A 6 -28.37 13.56 3.34
N THR A 7 -28.99 13.06 4.41
CA THR A 7 -28.40 13.14 5.76
C THR A 7 -27.62 11.86 6.01
N ILE A 8 -26.35 12.01 6.30
CA ILE A 8 -25.46 10.90 6.67
C ILE A 8 -25.46 10.85 8.21
N PRO A 9 -25.64 9.67 8.84
CA PRO A 9 -25.51 9.52 10.30
C PRO A 9 -24.14 10.02 10.79
N ASP A 10 -24.09 10.55 12.02
CA ASP A 10 -22.86 11.12 12.59
C ASP A 10 -21.75 10.08 12.81
N ASP A 11 -22.11 8.81 12.95
CA ASP A 11 -21.20 7.68 13.09
C ASP A 11 -20.81 7.02 11.74
N PHE A 12 -21.26 7.60 10.62
CA PHE A 12 -20.94 7.06 9.30
C PHE A 12 -19.46 7.27 8.96
N ILE A 13 -18.79 6.18 8.61
CA ILE A 13 -17.39 6.23 8.18
C ILE A 13 -17.31 6.71 6.73
N LEU A 14 -16.79 7.93 6.54
CA LEU A 14 -16.48 8.47 5.23
C LEU A 14 -14.98 8.25 4.96
N GLY A 15 -14.66 7.37 4.01
CA GLY A 15 -13.28 7.03 3.73
C GLY A 15 -12.97 6.88 2.25
N ALA A 16 -11.69 6.82 1.96
CA ALA A 16 -11.15 6.46 0.65
C ALA A 16 -10.21 5.26 0.78
N ALA A 17 -9.98 4.57 -0.33
CA ALA A 17 -9.08 3.43 -0.39
C ALA A 17 -8.13 3.56 -1.58
N ALA A 18 -6.90 3.08 -1.41
CA ALA A 18 -5.90 2.99 -2.47
C ALA A 18 -5.24 1.62 -2.51
N SER A 19 -4.47 1.37 -3.57
CA SER A 19 -3.49 0.29 -3.61
C SER A 19 -2.10 0.86 -3.83
N ALA A 20 -1.09 0.29 -3.17
CA ALA A 20 0.27 0.82 -3.17
C ALA A 20 0.85 0.90 -4.60
N TRP A 21 0.74 -0.17 -5.38
CA TRP A 21 1.28 -0.22 -6.73
C TRP A 21 0.59 0.75 -7.72
N GLN A 22 -0.64 1.21 -7.40
CA GLN A 22 -1.36 2.22 -8.20
C GLN A 22 -1.03 3.66 -7.80
N THR A 23 -0.48 3.87 -6.61
CA THR A 23 -0.33 5.22 -6.05
C THR A 23 1.10 5.60 -5.71
N GLU A 24 1.90 4.70 -5.17
CA GLU A 24 3.21 5.05 -4.60
C GLU A 24 4.28 5.39 -5.65
N GLY A 25 4.28 4.69 -6.80
CA GLY A 25 5.40 4.75 -7.75
C GLY A 25 6.60 3.91 -7.29
N TRP A 26 7.72 4.05 -8.03
CA TRP A 26 8.96 3.30 -7.75
C TRP A 26 10.04 4.12 -7.04
N SER A 27 9.74 5.32 -6.59
CA SER A 27 10.72 6.14 -5.85
C SER A 27 11.26 5.37 -4.64
N GLY A 28 12.60 5.31 -4.49
CA GLY A 28 13.26 4.57 -3.41
C GLY A 28 13.17 3.03 -3.47
N LYS A 29 12.63 2.46 -4.54
CA LYS A 29 12.53 1.00 -4.71
C LYS A 29 13.91 0.37 -4.93
N LYS A 30 14.20 -0.67 -4.16
CA LYS A 30 15.48 -1.39 -4.22
C LYS A 30 15.41 -2.57 -5.21
N PRO A 31 16.55 -3.04 -5.72
CA PRO A 31 16.59 -4.29 -6.52
C PRO A 31 15.96 -5.46 -5.75
N GLY A 32 15.16 -6.28 -6.44
CA GLY A 32 14.46 -7.43 -5.86
C GLY A 32 13.13 -7.12 -5.19
N GLN A 33 12.75 -5.84 -5.06
CA GLN A 33 11.47 -5.42 -4.46
C GLN A 33 10.32 -5.29 -5.48
N ASP A 34 10.37 -6.02 -6.58
CA ASP A 34 9.26 -6.05 -7.52
C ASP A 34 8.09 -6.87 -6.97
N SER A 35 6.90 -6.32 -7.05
CA SER A 35 5.65 -7.07 -6.91
C SER A 35 5.31 -7.81 -8.21
N TRP A 36 4.36 -8.73 -8.17
CA TRP A 36 3.95 -9.43 -9.40
C TRP A 36 3.38 -8.48 -10.48
N PRO A 37 2.64 -7.39 -10.17
CA PRO A 37 2.23 -6.43 -11.19
C PRO A 37 3.41 -5.66 -11.79
N ASP A 38 4.48 -5.41 -11.01
CA ASP A 38 5.70 -4.80 -11.54
C ASP A 38 6.39 -5.71 -12.56
N LEU A 39 6.50 -7.01 -12.24
CA LEU A 39 7.04 -8.01 -13.15
C LEU A 39 6.18 -8.10 -14.42
N TRP A 40 4.87 -8.12 -14.26
CA TRP A 40 3.93 -8.15 -15.39
C TRP A 40 4.12 -6.94 -16.29
N TYR A 41 4.14 -5.73 -15.73
CA TYR A 41 4.38 -4.50 -16.49
C TYR A 41 5.75 -4.49 -17.20
N LYS A 42 6.80 -4.96 -16.54
CA LYS A 42 8.14 -5.04 -17.13
C LYS A 42 8.22 -6.04 -18.29
N ASN A 43 7.46 -7.12 -18.20
CA ASN A 43 7.40 -8.16 -19.21
C ASN A 43 6.55 -7.75 -20.44
N ASP A 44 5.41 -7.10 -20.22
CA ASP A 44 4.54 -6.61 -21.29
C ASP A 44 3.81 -5.33 -20.88
N ARG A 45 4.27 -4.20 -21.45
CA ARG A 45 3.65 -2.89 -21.21
C ARG A 45 2.28 -2.74 -21.87
N HIS A 46 1.98 -3.54 -22.88
CA HIS A 46 0.71 -3.43 -23.64
C HIS A 46 -0.50 -3.91 -22.85
N VAL A 47 -0.30 -4.65 -21.76
CA VAL A 47 -1.38 -5.03 -20.82
C VAL A 47 -1.94 -3.83 -20.04
N TRP A 48 -1.23 -2.70 -20.05
CA TRP A 48 -1.62 -1.47 -19.38
C TRP A 48 -2.10 -0.42 -20.37
N HIS A 49 -3.15 0.30 -20.00
CA HIS A 49 -3.73 1.33 -20.88
C HIS A 49 -2.66 2.32 -21.34
N ASN A 50 -2.46 2.43 -22.66
CA ASN A 50 -1.43 3.27 -23.30
C ASN A 50 0.01 3.00 -22.79
N GLY A 51 0.30 1.86 -22.19
CA GLY A 51 1.61 1.54 -21.64
C GLY A 51 1.98 2.32 -20.36
N TYR A 52 1.03 3.02 -19.76
CA TYR A 52 1.24 3.68 -18.46
C TYR A 52 1.25 2.64 -17.34
N GLY A 53 2.35 2.56 -16.63
CA GLY A 53 2.58 1.59 -15.56
C GLY A 53 2.83 2.23 -14.20
N PRO A 54 3.20 1.42 -13.21
CA PRO A 54 3.29 1.84 -11.81
C PRO A 54 4.56 2.65 -11.47
N ALA A 55 5.43 2.97 -12.45
CA ALA A 55 6.73 3.58 -12.15
C ALA A 55 6.62 4.95 -11.46
N VAL A 56 5.64 5.74 -11.83
CA VAL A 56 5.33 7.04 -11.18
C VAL A 56 4.01 6.96 -10.44
N ALA A 57 3.00 6.37 -11.07
CA ALA A 57 1.63 6.28 -10.56
C ALA A 57 1.08 7.68 -10.22
N THR A 58 0.64 7.92 -8.98
CA THR A 58 0.27 9.27 -8.50
C THR A 58 1.39 9.91 -7.69
N ASP A 59 2.55 9.27 -7.63
CA ASP A 59 3.72 9.72 -6.87
C ASP A 59 3.45 9.93 -5.36
N PHE A 60 2.52 9.13 -4.83
CA PHE A 60 2.03 9.28 -3.47
C PHE A 60 3.14 9.16 -2.42
N ILE A 61 4.14 8.31 -2.65
CA ILE A 61 5.26 8.15 -1.71
C ILE A 61 6.02 9.46 -1.45
N ASN A 62 6.10 10.35 -2.45
CA ASN A 62 6.77 11.64 -2.33
C ASN A 62 5.80 12.77 -1.93
N ARG A 63 4.48 12.58 -2.13
CA ARG A 63 3.47 13.64 -2.02
C ARG A 63 2.41 13.37 -0.94
N PHE A 64 2.53 12.30 -0.15
CA PHE A 64 1.50 11.90 0.81
C PHE A 64 1.12 13.01 1.80
N GLN A 65 2.05 13.89 2.17
CA GLN A 65 1.74 15.01 3.09
C GLN A 65 0.74 15.98 2.48
N GLU A 66 0.90 16.32 1.20
CA GLU A 66 -0.04 17.15 0.44
C GLU A 66 -1.38 16.43 0.30
N ASP A 67 -1.35 15.15 -0.10
CA ASP A 67 -2.55 14.35 -0.32
C ASP A 67 -3.35 14.15 0.99
N VAL A 68 -2.69 13.98 2.14
CA VAL A 68 -3.36 13.92 3.45
C VAL A 68 -4.09 15.22 3.77
N GLN A 69 -3.53 16.39 3.42
CA GLN A 69 -4.25 17.66 3.56
C GLN A 69 -5.48 17.73 2.64
N LEU A 70 -5.38 17.23 1.41
CA LEU A 70 -6.53 17.15 0.50
C LEU A 70 -7.60 16.19 1.02
N MET A 71 -7.23 15.05 1.59
CA MET A 71 -8.15 14.12 2.26
C MET A 71 -8.91 14.81 3.39
N LYS A 72 -8.20 15.57 4.23
CA LYS A 72 -8.82 16.35 5.31
C LYS A 72 -9.80 17.41 4.78
N LEU A 73 -9.42 18.15 3.75
CA LEU A 73 -10.28 19.14 3.10
C LEU A 73 -11.54 18.50 2.48
N ALA A 74 -11.41 17.28 1.97
CA ALA A 74 -12.54 16.50 1.45
C ALA A 74 -13.44 15.91 2.55
N GLY A 75 -13.08 16.06 3.83
CA GLY A 75 -13.87 15.56 4.97
C GLY A 75 -13.72 14.05 5.22
N LEU A 76 -12.65 13.42 4.73
CA LEU A 76 -12.42 12.00 4.98
C LEU A 76 -12.07 11.79 6.45
N THR A 77 -12.66 10.76 7.05
CA THR A 77 -12.39 10.31 8.42
C THR A 77 -11.54 9.05 8.48
N HIS A 78 -11.47 8.32 7.36
CA HIS A 78 -10.73 7.06 7.26
C HIS A 78 -10.00 6.96 5.91
N TYR A 79 -8.82 6.36 5.93
CA TYR A 79 -8.07 6.06 4.72
C TYR A 79 -7.52 4.63 4.76
N ARG A 80 -7.96 3.79 3.81
CA ARG A 80 -7.44 2.44 3.67
C ARG A 80 -6.28 2.44 2.68
N THR A 81 -5.12 2.02 3.15
CA THR A 81 -3.93 1.83 2.31
C THR A 81 -3.27 0.48 2.61
N PRO A 82 -2.77 -0.24 1.61
CA PRO A 82 -1.95 -1.42 1.89
C PRO A 82 -0.56 -0.99 2.33
N ILE A 83 0.11 -1.88 3.07
CA ILE A 83 1.57 -1.87 3.18
C ILE A 83 2.09 -2.73 2.05
N ASN A 84 2.91 -2.15 1.18
CA ASN A 84 3.46 -2.85 0.02
C ASN A 84 4.42 -3.96 0.47
N TRP A 85 3.92 -5.19 0.52
CA TRP A 85 4.69 -6.34 1.01
C TRP A 85 6.00 -6.51 0.26
N SER A 86 6.02 -6.30 -1.06
CA SER A 86 7.23 -6.44 -1.87
C SER A 86 8.33 -5.44 -1.53
N ARG A 87 7.98 -4.29 -0.92
CA ARG A 87 8.93 -3.25 -0.55
C ARG A 87 9.19 -3.19 0.96
N PHE A 88 8.26 -3.68 1.76
CA PHE A 88 8.38 -3.67 3.22
C PHE A 88 9.48 -4.59 3.74
N LEU A 89 9.92 -5.56 2.92
CA LEU A 89 10.96 -6.50 3.28
C LEU A 89 12.18 -6.39 2.32
N THR A 90 13.37 -6.55 2.89
CA THR A 90 14.62 -6.74 2.14
C THR A 90 14.96 -8.21 1.94
N ASP A 91 14.45 -9.09 2.80
CA ASP A 91 14.59 -10.53 2.72
C ASP A 91 13.24 -11.18 3.06
N TYR A 92 12.63 -11.83 2.08
CA TYR A 92 11.29 -12.40 2.23
C TYR A 92 11.30 -13.70 3.03
N GLU A 93 12.39 -14.49 2.99
CA GLU A 93 12.47 -15.77 3.70
C GLU A 93 12.77 -15.58 5.18
N ASN A 94 13.67 -14.67 5.51
CA ASN A 94 13.98 -14.30 6.90
C ASN A 94 13.01 -13.24 7.45
N VAL A 95 12.16 -12.68 6.58
CA VAL A 95 11.19 -11.62 6.92
C VAL A 95 11.88 -10.42 7.59
N THR A 96 12.95 -9.95 6.91
CA THR A 96 13.73 -8.80 7.35
C THR A 96 13.10 -7.52 6.85
N VAL A 97 12.69 -6.64 7.76
CA VAL A 97 12.04 -5.37 7.44
C VAL A 97 13.02 -4.41 6.77
N ASP A 98 12.57 -3.74 5.71
CA ASP A 98 13.22 -2.56 5.16
C ASP A 98 12.88 -1.33 6.00
N GLU A 99 13.75 -0.98 6.94
CA GLU A 99 13.48 0.10 7.89
C GLU A 99 13.34 1.46 7.23
N GLU A 100 14.00 1.70 6.11
CA GLU A 100 13.87 2.96 5.35
C GLU A 100 12.47 3.08 4.75
N TYR A 101 11.96 1.98 4.17
CA TYR A 101 10.62 1.97 3.61
C TYR A 101 9.54 1.91 4.69
N ALA A 102 9.78 1.20 5.79
CA ALA A 102 8.88 1.20 6.94
C ALA A 102 8.74 2.59 7.57
N ALA A 103 9.83 3.39 7.61
CA ALA A 103 9.80 4.77 8.09
C ALA A 103 8.87 5.68 7.25
N TYR A 104 8.70 5.41 5.95
CA TYR A 104 7.71 6.11 5.14
C TYR A 104 6.28 5.85 5.67
N TYR A 105 5.92 4.61 5.97
CA TYR A 105 4.60 4.30 6.54
C TYR A 105 4.43 4.86 7.96
N ASP A 106 5.49 4.90 8.77
CA ASP A 106 5.45 5.57 10.07
C ASP A 106 5.01 7.02 9.90
N GLN A 107 5.65 7.76 8.98
CA GLN A 107 5.34 9.15 8.68
C GLN A 107 3.93 9.33 8.08
N LEU A 108 3.52 8.44 7.18
CA LEU A 108 2.19 8.48 6.58
C LEU A 108 1.10 8.30 7.65
N PHE A 109 1.23 7.31 8.52
CA PHE A 109 0.23 7.03 9.56
C PHE A 109 0.21 8.15 10.61
N ASP A 110 1.36 8.68 11.00
CA ASP A 110 1.44 9.84 11.90
C ASP A 110 0.77 11.07 11.28
N ALA A 111 0.97 11.32 9.98
CA ALA A 111 0.32 12.43 9.27
C ALA A 111 -1.21 12.25 9.18
N LEU A 112 -1.70 11.04 8.90
CA LEU A 112 -3.13 10.73 8.88
C LEU A 112 -3.75 10.99 10.25
N LEU A 113 -3.19 10.42 11.31
CA LEU A 113 -3.68 10.57 12.69
C LEU A 113 -3.65 12.04 13.14
N ALA A 114 -2.59 12.78 12.86
CA ALA A 114 -2.49 14.21 13.17
C ALA A 114 -3.56 15.05 12.46
N ASN A 115 -4.13 14.56 11.35
CA ASN A 115 -5.22 15.21 10.62
C ASN A 115 -6.61 14.65 10.94
N GLY A 116 -6.73 13.77 11.94
CA GLY A 116 -8.00 13.17 12.36
C GLY A 116 -8.51 12.10 11.40
N ILE A 117 -7.63 11.51 10.58
CA ILE A 117 -7.94 10.45 9.63
C ILE A 117 -7.44 9.13 10.19
N THR A 118 -8.33 8.18 10.41
CA THR A 118 -7.97 6.85 10.92
C THR A 118 -7.40 5.99 9.78
N PRO A 119 -6.16 5.50 9.88
CA PRO A 119 -5.62 4.58 8.89
C PRO A 119 -6.26 3.18 9.03
N MET A 120 -6.63 2.59 7.90
CA MET A 120 -7.03 1.19 7.80
C MET A 120 -5.97 0.44 7.01
N ILE A 121 -5.19 -0.39 7.69
CA ILE A 121 -4.08 -1.11 7.06
C ILE A 121 -4.61 -2.35 6.34
N CYS A 122 -4.31 -2.45 5.06
CA CYS A 122 -4.50 -3.64 4.26
C CYS A 122 -3.17 -4.39 4.15
N LEU A 123 -3.13 -5.65 4.58
CA LEU A 123 -1.88 -6.42 4.60
C LEU A 123 -1.40 -6.83 3.20
N GLU A 124 -2.33 -6.98 2.25
CA GLU A 124 -2.04 -7.32 0.86
C GLU A 124 -3.16 -6.83 -0.05
N HIS A 125 -2.80 -6.18 -1.14
CA HIS A 125 -3.70 -5.72 -2.20
C HIS A 125 -2.92 -5.66 -3.53
N TYR A 126 -2.57 -6.84 -4.05
CA TYR A 126 -1.73 -7.06 -5.24
C TYR A 126 -0.22 -6.86 -5.05
N GLU A 127 0.29 -6.67 -3.85
CA GLU A 127 1.71 -6.43 -3.60
C GLU A 127 2.50 -7.71 -3.27
N LEU A 128 1.99 -8.90 -3.63
CA LEU A 128 2.74 -10.15 -3.50
C LEU A 128 4.13 -9.99 -4.15
N PRO A 129 5.22 -10.25 -3.41
CA PRO A 129 6.57 -10.17 -3.96
C PRO A 129 6.76 -11.07 -5.17
N GLY A 130 7.30 -10.50 -6.26
CA GLY A 130 7.60 -11.25 -7.48
C GLY A 130 8.54 -12.42 -7.23
N TYR A 131 9.52 -12.24 -6.34
CA TYR A 131 10.40 -13.32 -5.88
C TYR A 131 9.62 -14.55 -5.34
N LEU A 132 8.59 -14.32 -4.54
CA LEU A 132 7.79 -15.42 -3.98
C LEU A 132 6.89 -16.07 -5.05
N LEU A 133 6.46 -15.29 -6.04
CA LEU A 133 5.75 -15.83 -7.19
C LEU A 133 6.65 -16.74 -8.02
N GLU A 134 7.84 -16.25 -8.37
CA GLU A 134 8.78 -16.98 -9.24
C GLU A 134 9.35 -18.23 -8.56
N LYS A 135 9.70 -18.12 -7.27
CA LYS A 135 10.35 -19.23 -6.55
C LYS A 135 9.39 -20.29 -6.04
N TYR A 136 8.20 -19.87 -5.59
CA TYR A 136 7.26 -20.76 -4.88
C TYR A 136 5.89 -20.90 -5.54
N GLY A 137 5.62 -20.15 -6.62
CA GLY A 137 4.32 -20.18 -7.31
C GLY A 137 3.24 -19.31 -6.66
N GLY A 138 3.63 -18.34 -5.83
CA GLY A 138 2.70 -17.39 -5.23
C GLY A 138 1.72 -18.03 -4.24
N TRP A 139 0.47 -17.54 -4.22
CA TRP A 139 -0.57 -17.97 -3.26
C TRP A 139 -0.98 -19.45 -3.34
N GLY A 140 -0.58 -20.16 -4.39
CA GLY A 140 -0.75 -21.62 -4.47
C GLY A 140 0.19 -22.42 -3.55
N SER A 141 1.16 -21.76 -2.93
CA SER A 141 2.18 -22.38 -2.09
C SER A 141 1.90 -22.19 -0.60
N LYS A 142 1.92 -23.29 0.17
CA LYS A 142 1.85 -23.21 1.63
C LYS A 142 2.99 -22.39 2.24
N THR A 143 4.20 -22.47 1.67
CA THR A 143 5.35 -21.66 2.10
C THR A 143 5.06 -20.16 2.00
N VAL A 144 4.42 -19.71 0.92
CA VAL A 144 4.06 -18.29 0.75
C VAL A 144 3.04 -17.86 1.79
N VAL A 145 2.06 -18.71 2.13
CA VAL A 145 1.09 -18.44 3.20
C VAL A 145 1.81 -18.30 4.56
N GLU A 146 2.75 -19.18 4.87
CA GLU A 146 3.54 -19.12 6.11
C GLU A 146 4.41 -17.84 6.17
N LEU A 147 5.03 -17.46 5.06
CA LEU A 147 5.80 -16.21 4.96
C LEU A 147 4.90 -14.97 5.08
N PHE A 148 3.69 -15.02 4.52
CA PHE A 148 2.70 -13.96 4.70
C PHE A 148 2.30 -13.78 6.17
N VAL A 149 2.06 -14.87 6.91
CA VAL A 149 1.76 -14.80 8.34
C VAL A 149 2.89 -14.11 9.10
N ARG A 150 4.13 -14.50 8.85
CA ARG A 150 5.30 -13.87 9.50
C ARG A 150 5.49 -12.40 9.12
N TYR A 151 5.20 -12.04 7.86
CA TYR A 151 5.14 -10.64 7.43
C TYR A 151 4.05 -9.87 8.19
N ALA A 152 2.84 -10.43 8.26
CA ALA A 152 1.72 -9.84 9.00
C ALA A 152 2.06 -9.59 10.47
N GLU A 153 2.74 -10.54 11.13
CA GLU A 153 3.23 -10.38 12.51
C GLU A 153 4.17 -9.17 12.65
N LYS A 154 5.08 -8.93 11.69
CA LYS A 154 5.96 -7.74 11.68
C LYS A 154 5.18 -6.44 11.54
N VAL A 155 4.18 -6.43 10.64
CA VAL A 155 3.31 -5.26 10.44
C VAL A 155 2.49 -4.98 11.71
N PHE A 156 1.87 -6.00 12.30
CA PHE A 156 1.12 -5.85 13.54
C PHE A 156 2.01 -5.36 14.70
N ALA A 157 3.18 -5.95 14.87
CA ALA A 157 4.10 -5.55 15.94
C ALA A 157 4.50 -4.07 15.84
N ARG A 158 4.64 -3.54 14.59
CA ARG A 158 5.04 -2.14 14.39
C ARG A 158 3.86 -1.16 14.52
N TYR A 159 2.68 -1.48 13.99
CA TYR A 159 1.61 -0.50 13.80
C TYR A 159 0.42 -0.67 14.76
N HIS A 160 0.21 -1.83 15.37
CA HIS A 160 -0.89 -2.02 16.34
C HIS A 160 -0.87 -1.02 17.50
N PRO A 161 0.29 -0.58 18.03
CA PRO A 161 0.31 0.42 19.12
C PRO A 161 -0.12 1.83 18.68
N LYS A 162 -0.19 2.11 17.40
CA LYS A 162 -0.60 3.41 16.86
C LYS A 162 -2.11 3.47 16.60
#